data_0b8361f180d9b57b2253425db3b0cab2
#
_entry.id   0b8361f180d9b57b2253425db3b0cab2
#
_cell.length_a   1.000
_cell.length_b   1.000
_cell.length_c   1.000
_cell.angle_alpha   90.00
_cell.angle_beta   90.00
_cell.angle_gamma   90.00
#
_symmetry.space_group_name_H-M   'P 1'
#
loop_
_entity.id
_entity.type
_entity.pdbx_description
1 polymer ?
#
loop_
_entity_poly.entity_id
_entity_poly.type
_entity_poly.pdbx_seq_one_letter_code
_entity_poly.pdbx_strand_id
1 'polypeptide(L)'
;MRFHFFPQPLDRAAWSVFLVALVLTLLLVWGGDRTQAQVREFSWQNRDVGASDRAFILSFNRLMDWSSVATHLRIEPALEGKASWSGRRFAYTLTQPIPYGQTFKVSLEDAVSVPQGKPIKPFQGQFRSRDRVLVYLGSGAEEGRLILYNLTLQQKIFLTPPNLRVFDFQPYPAGDRILFSAGERGEQMGFDPQLYIVTTGLYFNAPDTPRRQAHPAGEISLILDNSEYQNLRFQLANDGSKIVVQRVNRLQPADSSLWLLDENFQPRRLNQAAAGEFRIAPDNQHLIIAQGQGLAIVPLEATNGESNFDFLPQYGMVLDFSRDGRQVAAVKFNPNFSRSLYVVDIFGEHREVLTINGSIIAGQFDPSGQFLYVILTRIEGEGNYREVPYLALLDLKTKELFKLKDFDPQQELYLSLAPDGRTLAIDAVEGREIPAEVDHGDLYSETAPVTPSPRDLVELPPAPPGSPPPPRQLPAQEHQIWLLPLKLDQDKIVVGMPEPLAPGLQARWLP
;
A
#
# COMPACT_ATOMS: atom_id res chain seq x y z
N MET A 1 28.37 -66.94 -60.04
CA MET A 1 27.43 -67.34 -58.99
C MET A 1 26.25 -66.35 -59.01
N ARG A 2 25.07 -66.84 -59.47
CA ARG A 2 23.83 -65.98 -59.40
C ARG A 2 23.14 -66.35 -58.10
N PHE A 3 23.14 -65.38 -57.15
CA PHE A 3 22.34 -65.49 -55.94
C PHE A 3 20.87 -65.15 -56.25
N HIS A 4 20.04 -66.20 -56.31
CA HIS A 4 18.59 -66.03 -56.33
C HIS A 4 18.10 -65.74 -54.88
N PHE A 5 17.83 -64.50 -54.57
CA PHE A 5 17.12 -64.11 -53.35
C PHE A 5 15.63 -64.49 -53.55
N PHE A 6 15.20 -65.65 -53.08
CA PHE A 6 13.78 -65.91 -52.85
C PHE A 6 13.41 -65.36 -51.48
N PRO A 7 12.53 -64.38 -51.44
CA PRO A 7 12.12 -63.84 -50.15
C PRO A 7 11.37 -64.88 -49.34
N GLN A 8 11.84 -65.21 -48.17
CA GLN A 8 11.21 -66.15 -47.23
C GLN A 8 9.83 -65.59 -46.78
N PRO A 9 8.87 -66.48 -46.39
CA PRO A 9 7.54 -66.05 -45.96
C PRO A 9 7.59 -65.03 -44.83
N LEU A 10 8.64 -65.11 -43.99
CA LEU A 10 8.89 -64.13 -42.89
C LEU A 10 9.24 -62.78 -43.45
N ASP A 11 10.03 -62.68 -44.53
CA ASP A 11 10.40 -61.36 -45.13
C ASP A 11 9.18 -60.69 -45.76
N ARG A 12 8.28 -61.44 -46.35
CA ARG A 12 7.01 -60.90 -46.88
C ARG A 12 6.11 -60.37 -45.79
N ALA A 13 6.03 -61.09 -44.67
CA ALA A 13 5.29 -60.59 -43.50
C ALA A 13 5.91 -59.35 -42.93
N ALA A 14 7.24 -59.30 -42.81
CA ALA A 14 7.95 -58.06 -42.31
C ALA A 14 7.77 -56.90 -43.26
N TRP A 15 7.84 -57.09 -44.58
CA TRP A 15 7.59 -56.04 -45.57
C TRP A 15 6.14 -55.54 -45.56
N SER A 16 5.16 -56.45 -45.37
CA SER A 16 3.75 -56.00 -45.26
C SER A 16 3.48 -55.21 -44.00
N VAL A 17 4.06 -55.60 -42.86
CA VAL A 17 3.97 -54.79 -41.60
C VAL A 17 4.64 -53.43 -41.75
N PHE A 18 5.82 -53.40 -42.38
CA PHE A 18 6.54 -52.17 -42.66
C PHE A 18 5.73 -51.22 -43.57
N LEU A 19 5.11 -51.76 -44.63
CA LEU A 19 4.30 -51.01 -45.58
C LEU A 19 3.01 -50.44 -44.89
N VAL A 20 2.37 -51.25 -44.05
CA VAL A 20 1.21 -50.81 -43.25
C VAL A 20 1.63 -49.74 -42.28
N ALA A 21 2.76 -49.89 -41.57
CA ALA A 21 3.26 -48.88 -40.66
C ALA A 21 3.64 -47.57 -41.39
N LEU A 22 4.24 -47.67 -42.58
CA LEU A 22 4.57 -46.55 -43.44
C LEU A 22 3.31 -45.82 -43.92
N VAL A 23 2.30 -46.55 -44.37
CA VAL A 23 1.00 -45.96 -44.79
C VAL A 23 0.29 -45.31 -43.62
N LEU A 24 0.27 -45.92 -42.42
CA LEU A 24 -0.26 -45.33 -41.21
C LEU A 24 0.48 -44.07 -40.84
N THR A 25 1.81 -44.08 -40.91
CA THR A 25 2.64 -42.90 -40.64
C THR A 25 2.35 -41.78 -41.66
N LEU A 26 2.27 -42.13 -42.96
CA LEU A 26 1.89 -41.17 -44.01
C LEU A 26 0.48 -40.62 -43.82
N LEU A 27 -0.49 -41.44 -43.42
CA LEU A 27 -1.85 -40.98 -43.11
C LEU A 27 -1.88 -40.06 -41.87
N LEU A 28 -1.09 -40.36 -40.83
CA LEU A 28 -0.96 -39.50 -39.65
C LEU A 28 -0.29 -38.16 -40.01
N VAL A 29 0.76 -38.17 -40.84
CA VAL A 29 1.43 -36.98 -41.31
C VAL A 29 0.53 -36.17 -42.25
N TRP A 30 -0.22 -36.85 -43.15
CA TRP A 30 -1.14 -36.19 -44.09
C TRP A 30 -2.43 -35.72 -43.41
N GLY A 31 -2.86 -36.40 -42.33
CA GLY A 31 -3.95 -35.94 -41.47
C GLY A 31 -3.65 -34.58 -40.82
N GLY A 32 -2.38 -34.25 -40.77
CA GLY A 32 -1.86 -33.00 -40.22
C GLY A 32 -2.35 -32.73 -38.79
N ASP A 33 -1.69 -31.88 -38.10
CA ASP A 33 -2.16 -31.44 -36.78
C ASP A 33 -3.40 -30.55 -36.96
N ARG A 34 -4.60 -31.12 -36.84
CA ARG A 34 -5.89 -30.44 -36.93
C ARG A 34 -6.28 -29.68 -35.65
N THR A 35 -5.44 -29.75 -34.63
CA THR A 35 -5.71 -29.10 -33.34
C THR A 35 -5.79 -27.58 -33.55
N GLN A 36 -6.92 -26.99 -33.24
CA GLN A 36 -7.09 -25.55 -33.28
C GLN A 36 -6.25 -24.89 -32.21
N ALA A 37 -5.69 -23.71 -32.49
CA ALA A 37 -5.03 -22.88 -31.48
C ALA A 37 -6.02 -22.52 -30.37
N GLN A 38 -5.57 -22.61 -29.12
CA GLN A 38 -6.39 -22.26 -27.98
C GLN A 38 -5.51 -21.75 -26.82
N VAL A 39 -6.09 -20.91 -25.96
CA VAL A 39 -5.51 -20.54 -24.67
C VAL A 39 -5.61 -21.76 -23.76
N ARG A 40 -4.48 -22.22 -23.22
CA ARG A 40 -4.40 -23.32 -22.25
C ARG A 40 -4.57 -22.83 -20.83
N GLU A 41 -3.99 -21.66 -20.56
CA GLU A 41 -3.91 -21.12 -19.22
C GLU A 41 -3.99 -19.61 -19.26
N PHE A 42 -4.75 -19.06 -18.35
CA PHE A 42 -4.80 -17.62 -18.03
C PHE A 42 -4.44 -17.45 -16.56
N SER A 43 -3.30 -16.81 -16.28
CA SER A 43 -2.74 -16.75 -14.93
C SER A 43 -3.63 -16.00 -13.92
N TRP A 44 -4.52 -15.14 -14.39
CA TRP A 44 -5.46 -14.41 -13.53
C TRP A 44 -6.89 -14.97 -13.54
N GLN A 45 -7.11 -16.12 -14.15
CA GLN A 45 -8.46 -16.71 -14.24
C GLN A 45 -9.07 -16.92 -12.84
N ASN A 46 -10.22 -16.27 -12.59
CA ASN A 46 -10.96 -16.32 -11.31
C ASN A 46 -10.11 -15.96 -10.09
N ARG A 47 -9.14 -15.08 -10.25
CA ARG A 47 -8.23 -14.62 -9.20
C ARG A 47 -8.62 -13.24 -8.71
N ASP A 48 -8.36 -12.98 -7.40
CA ASP A 48 -8.39 -11.64 -6.82
C ASP A 48 -7.01 -10.98 -7.02
N VAL A 49 -6.98 -9.96 -7.86
CA VAL A 49 -5.75 -9.28 -8.30
C VAL A 49 -5.53 -8.02 -7.48
N GLY A 50 -4.37 -7.89 -6.88
CA GLY A 50 -3.98 -6.70 -6.10
C GLY A 50 -3.09 -5.75 -6.91
N ALA A 51 -2.80 -4.60 -6.33
CA ALA A 51 -1.96 -3.58 -6.98
C ALA A 51 -0.48 -4.02 -7.17
N SER A 52 -0.03 -5.07 -6.49
CA SER A 52 1.28 -5.70 -6.72
C SER A 52 1.31 -6.61 -7.95
N ASP A 53 0.17 -7.08 -8.40
CA ASP A 53 0.06 -7.94 -9.58
C ASP A 53 0.13 -7.07 -10.84
N ARG A 54 1.30 -7.04 -11.49
CA ARG A 54 1.54 -6.14 -12.62
C ARG A 54 1.34 -6.77 -14.00
N ALA A 55 1.29 -8.09 -14.09
CA ALA A 55 1.20 -8.76 -15.37
C ALA A 55 0.40 -10.05 -15.31
N PHE A 56 -0.38 -10.31 -16.34
CA PHE A 56 -0.96 -11.62 -16.55
C PHE A 56 -0.32 -12.33 -17.74
N ILE A 57 -0.44 -13.66 -17.75
CA ILE A 57 0.11 -14.52 -18.77
C ILE A 57 -1.02 -15.34 -19.42
N LEU A 58 -1.04 -15.35 -20.76
CA LEU A 58 -1.78 -16.29 -21.56
C LEU A 58 -0.80 -17.33 -22.15
N SER A 59 -1.03 -18.59 -21.85
CA SER A 59 -0.24 -19.70 -22.41
C SER A 59 -1.05 -20.39 -23.52
N PHE A 60 -0.44 -20.58 -24.68
CA PHE A 60 -1.10 -21.17 -25.84
C PHE A 60 -0.62 -22.61 -26.09
N ASN A 61 -1.46 -23.45 -26.72
CA ASN A 61 -1.07 -24.78 -27.16
C ASN A 61 -0.15 -24.76 -28.39
N ARG A 62 -0.13 -23.61 -29.13
CA ARG A 62 0.65 -23.42 -30.37
C ARG A 62 1.34 -22.06 -30.39
N LEU A 63 2.27 -21.88 -31.34
CA LEU A 63 2.82 -20.54 -31.63
C LEU A 63 1.75 -19.67 -32.27
N MET A 64 1.64 -18.45 -31.80
CA MET A 64 0.69 -17.45 -32.29
C MET A 64 1.42 -16.32 -33.00
N ASP A 65 0.72 -15.65 -33.90
CA ASP A 65 1.16 -14.37 -34.45
C ASP A 65 1.04 -13.29 -33.39
N TRP A 66 2.16 -12.65 -33.04
CA TRP A 66 2.25 -11.68 -31.96
C TRP A 66 1.40 -10.43 -32.20
N SER A 67 1.47 -9.91 -33.43
CA SER A 67 0.69 -8.74 -33.85
C SER A 67 -0.79 -9.03 -33.82
N SER A 68 -1.17 -10.20 -34.33
CA SER A 68 -2.57 -10.63 -34.33
C SER A 68 -3.13 -10.75 -32.90
N VAL A 69 -2.41 -11.37 -31.95
CA VAL A 69 -2.88 -11.47 -30.55
C VAL A 69 -2.98 -10.09 -29.91
N ALA A 70 -1.98 -9.23 -30.09
CA ALA A 70 -1.99 -7.88 -29.52
C ALA A 70 -3.18 -7.02 -30.04
N THR A 71 -3.55 -7.19 -31.31
CA THR A 71 -4.65 -6.44 -31.94
C THR A 71 -6.03 -6.94 -31.51
N HIS A 72 -6.17 -8.26 -31.28
CA HIS A 72 -7.45 -8.89 -30.99
C HIS A 72 -7.71 -9.12 -29.50
N LEU A 73 -6.73 -8.85 -28.62
CA LEU A 73 -6.93 -8.91 -27.18
C LEU A 73 -7.84 -7.75 -26.74
N ARG A 74 -8.93 -8.07 -26.04
CA ARG A 74 -9.85 -7.10 -25.43
C ARG A 74 -9.88 -7.30 -23.94
N ILE A 75 -9.82 -6.21 -23.20
CA ILE A 75 -9.94 -6.19 -21.73
C ILE A 75 -11.05 -5.18 -21.41
N GLU A 76 -12.05 -5.59 -20.66
CA GLU A 76 -13.20 -4.78 -20.29
C GLU A 76 -13.43 -4.82 -18.75
N PRO A 77 -13.39 -3.68 -18.05
CA PRO A 77 -12.99 -2.34 -18.49
C PRO A 77 -11.56 -2.29 -19.03
N ALA A 78 -11.26 -1.30 -19.89
CA ALA A 78 -9.95 -1.18 -20.52
C ALA A 78 -8.84 -0.97 -19.50
N LEU A 79 -7.74 -1.71 -19.65
CA LEU A 79 -6.51 -1.56 -18.88
C LEU A 79 -5.36 -1.28 -19.84
N GLU A 80 -4.60 -0.23 -19.55
CA GLU A 80 -3.41 0.10 -20.31
C GLU A 80 -2.24 -0.81 -19.95
N GLY A 81 -1.52 -1.29 -20.95
CA GLY A 81 -0.39 -2.20 -20.71
C GLY A 81 0.47 -2.43 -21.96
N LYS A 82 1.55 -3.15 -21.75
CA LYS A 82 2.52 -3.52 -22.78
C LYS A 82 2.56 -5.04 -22.95
N ALA A 83 2.47 -5.48 -24.21
CA ALA A 83 2.58 -6.88 -24.59
C ALA A 83 4.04 -7.31 -24.71
N SER A 84 4.37 -8.50 -24.22
CA SER A 84 5.66 -9.14 -24.41
C SER A 84 5.46 -10.65 -24.65
N TRP A 85 6.45 -11.30 -25.28
CA TRP A 85 6.35 -12.68 -25.74
C TRP A 85 7.57 -13.52 -25.38
N SER A 86 7.32 -14.79 -25.06
CA SER A 86 8.34 -15.80 -24.93
C SER A 86 7.77 -17.15 -25.41
N GLY A 87 8.10 -17.57 -26.64
CA GLY A 87 7.61 -18.79 -27.25
C GLY A 87 6.08 -18.82 -27.38
N ARG A 88 5.41 -19.69 -26.60
CA ARG A 88 3.95 -19.83 -26.55
C ARG A 88 3.28 -19.03 -25.41
N ARG A 89 4.04 -18.19 -24.74
CA ARG A 89 3.56 -17.39 -23.61
C ARG A 89 3.49 -15.92 -24.02
N PHE A 90 2.34 -15.33 -23.81
CA PHE A 90 2.06 -13.92 -23.96
C PHE A 90 1.94 -13.32 -22.56
N ALA A 91 2.70 -12.28 -22.26
CA ALA A 91 2.56 -11.53 -21.05
C ALA A 91 2.04 -10.13 -21.36
N TYR A 92 1.04 -9.69 -20.62
CA TYR A 92 0.51 -8.33 -20.66
C TYR A 92 0.83 -7.63 -19.35
N THR A 93 1.74 -6.67 -19.41
CA THR A 93 2.21 -5.92 -18.23
C THR A 93 1.48 -4.58 -18.16
N LEU A 94 0.77 -4.35 -17.07
CA LEU A 94 0.05 -3.11 -16.82
C LEU A 94 1.01 -1.94 -16.64
N THR A 95 0.67 -0.78 -17.22
CA THR A 95 1.42 0.48 -17.04
C THR A 95 1.10 1.15 -15.71
N GLN A 96 -0.10 0.91 -15.19
CA GLN A 96 -0.59 1.44 -13.92
C GLN A 96 -1.15 0.31 -13.05
N PRO A 97 -1.22 0.49 -11.72
CA PRO A 97 -1.90 -0.46 -10.85
C PRO A 97 -3.36 -0.64 -11.25
N ILE A 98 -3.86 -1.85 -11.05
CA ILE A 98 -5.26 -2.17 -11.35
C ILE A 98 -6.21 -1.39 -10.43
N PRO A 99 -7.29 -0.77 -10.97
CA PRO A 99 -8.32 -0.16 -10.14
C PRO A 99 -9.02 -1.20 -9.26
N TYR A 100 -9.17 -0.91 -7.97
CA TYR A 100 -9.81 -1.83 -7.02
C TYR A 100 -11.35 -1.82 -7.12
N GLY A 101 -11.96 -2.92 -6.68
CA GLY A 101 -13.41 -3.08 -6.60
C GLY A 101 -14.10 -3.38 -7.93
N GLN A 102 -13.38 -3.86 -8.93
CA GLN A 102 -13.91 -4.08 -10.28
C GLN A 102 -13.70 -5.52 -10.76
N THR A 103 -14.58 -5.98 -11.65
CA THR A 103 -14.44 -7.25 -12.37
C THR A 103 -14.05 -6.96 -13.82
N PHE A 104 -13.04 -7.68 -14.30
CA PHE A 104 -12.50 -7.54 -15.63
C PHE A 104 -12.75 -8.80 -16.46
N LYS A 105 -13.14 -8.58 -17.72
CA LYS A 105 -13.26 -9.64 -18.71
C LYS A 105 -12.11 -9.53 -19.71
N VAL A 106 -11.52 -10.67 -20.05
CA VAL A 106 -10.46 -10.77 -21.06
C VAL A 106 -10.97 -11.66 -22.17
N SER A 107 -11.01 -11.15 -23.38
CA SER A 107 -11.42 -11.93 -24.56
C SER A 107 -10.34 -11.89 -25.63
N LEU A 108 -10.21 -12.99 -26.34
CA LEU A 108 -9.33 -13.13 -27.48
C LEU A 108 -10.04 -13.93 -28.58
N GLU A 109 -10.38 -13.24 -29.66
CA GLU A 109 -11.09 -13.79 -30.82
C GLU A 109 -10.29 -13.43 -32.09
N ASP A 110 -10.40 -14.21 -33.15
CA ASP A 110 -9.80 -13.97 -34.46
C ASP A 110 -8.29 -13.87 -34.53
N ALA A 111 -7.57 -14.05 -33.42
CA ALA A 111 -6.12 -14.14 -33.42
C ALA A 111 -5.65 -15.41 -34.16
N VAL A 112 -4.55 -15.33 -34.92
CA VAL A 112 -4.10 -16.40 -35.79
C VAL A 112 -2.83 -17.08 -35.29
N SER A 113 -2.72 -18.38 -35.58
CA SER A 113 -1.55 -19.21 -35.27
C SER A 113 -0.53 -19.20 -36.39
N VAL A 114 0.76 -19.39 -36.04
CA VAL A 114 1.87 -19.53 -37.00
C VAL A 114 2.30 -21.01 -37.08
N PRO A 115 2.63 -21.53 -38.26
CA PRO A 115 2.69 -20.90 -39.61
C PRO A 115 1.38 -20.98 -40.39
N GLN A 116 0.35 -21.63 -39.87
CA GLN A 116 -0.85 -22.02 -40.64
C GLN A 116 -1.88 -20.89 -40.82
N GLY A 117 -1.77 -19.76 -40.13
CA GLY A 117 -2.72 -18.65 -40.20
C GLY A 117 -4.15 -19.00 -39.76
N LYS A 118 -4.33 -20.12 -39.01
CA LYS A 118 -5.65 -20.54 -38.54
C LYS A 118 -6.10 -19.72 -37.33
N PRO A 119 -7.40 -19.29 -37.28
CA PRO A 119 -7.91 -18.56 -36.16
C PRO A 119 -7.91 -19.40 -34.88
N ILE A 120 -7.73 -18.71 -33.76
CA ILE A 120 -7.81 -19.31 -32.42
C ILE A 120 -9.26 -19.69 -32.09
N LYS A 121 -9.43 -20.71 -31.26
CA LYS A 121 -10.71 -20.95 -30.60
C LYS A 121 -11.00 -19.72 -29.70
N PRO A 122 -12.20 -19.09 -29.83
CA PRO A 122 -12.55 -17.96 -28.99
C PRO A 122 -12.31 -18.23 -27.51
N PHE A 123 -11.62 -17.31 -26.85
CA PHE A 123 -11.30 -17.38 -25.44
C PHE A 123 -11.99 -16.26 -24.68
N GLN A 124 -12.56 -16.60 -23.54
CA GLN A 124 -13.08 -15.63 -22.57
C GLN A 124 -12.61 -16.04 -21.18
N GLY A 125 -12.00 -15.10 -20.50
CA GLY A 125 -11.55 -15.23 -19.12
C GLY A 125 -12.05 -14.07 -18.29
N GLN A 126 -12.03 -14.22 -16.97
CA GLN A 126 -12.38 -13.15 -16.06
C GLN A 126 -11.51 -13.18 -14.80
N PHE A 127 -11.31 -12.02 -14.21
CA PHE A 127 -10.68 -11.86 -12.91
C PHE A 127 -11.30 -10.66 -12.21
N ARG A 128 -11.09 -10.58 -10.90
CA ARG A 128 -11.57 -9.48 -10.08
C ARG A 128 -10.39 -8.75 -9.46
N SER A 129 -10.44 -7.43 -9.37
CA SER A 129 -9.52 -6.71 -8.49
C SER A 129 -9.99 -6.79 -7.05
N ARG A 130 -9.05 -6.66 -6.10
CA ARG A 130 -9.35 -6.65 -4.67
C ARG A 130 -10.36 -5.58 -4.33
N ASP A 131 -11.07 -5.76 -3.22
CA ASP A 131 -11.99 -4.75 -2.70
C ASP A 131 -11.21 -3.52 -2.21
N ARG A 132 -11.87 -2.37 -2.25
CA ARG A 132 -11.38 -1.14 -1.62
C ARG A 132 -11.68 -1.22 -0.13
N VAL A 133 -10.66 -1.52 0.66
CA VAL A 133 -10.80 -1.71 2.11
C VAL A 133 -9.82 -0.82 2.85
N LEU A 134 -10.29 -0.13 3.85
CA LEU A 134 -9.44 0.61 4.78
C LEU A 134 -9.75 0.21 6.23
N VAL A 135 -8.78 0.45 7.09
CA VAL A 135 -8.88 0.24 8.53
C VAL A 135 -8.56 1.56 9.23
N TYR A 136 -9.28 1.87 10.29
CA TYR A 136 -9.12 3.11 11.04
C TYR A 136 -9.49 2.95 12.52
N LEU A 137 -9.08 3.89 13.33
CA LEU A 137 -9.52 4.01 14.72
C LEU A 137 -10.79 4.88 14.76
N GLY A 138 -11.83 4.35 15.36
CA GLY A 138 -13.07 5.09 15.55
C GLY A 138 -12.89 6.27 16.51
N SER A 139 -13.69 7.30 16.34
CA SER A 139 -13.80 8.47 17.23
C SER A 139 -15.22 8.59 17.81
N GLY A 140 -15.43 9.48 18.75
CA GLY A 140 -16.74 9.70 19.39
C GLY A 140 -17.27 8.43 20.09
N ALA A 141 -18.44 7.96 19.71
CA ALA A 141 -19.07 6.75 20.29
C ALA A 141 -18.27 5.46 20.04
N GLU A 142 -17.38 5.46 19.04
CA GLU A 142 -16.57 4.31 18.64
C GLU A 142 -15.09 4.48 19.01
N GLU A 143 -14.80 5.47 19.85
CA GLU A 143 -13.43 5.86 20.21
C GLU A 143 -12.55 4.67 20.57
N GLY A 144 -11.35 4.63 19.93
CA GLY A 144 -10.32 3.62 20.18
C GLY A 144 -10.67 2.20 19.71
N ARG A 145 -11.76 1.99 18.98
CA ARG A 145 -12.04 0.71 18.33
C ARG A 145 -11.37 0.63 16.98
N LEU A 146 -10.79 -0.51 16.66
CA LEU A 146 -10.27 -0.80 15.33
C LEU A 146 -11.41 -1.24 14.42
N ILE A 147 -11.59 -0.51 13.33
CA ILE A 147 -12.75 -0.67 12.43
C ILE A 147 -12.23 -0.91 11.01
N LEU A 148 -12.75 -1.95 10.38
CA LEU A 148 -12.55 -2.24 8.96
C LEU A 148 -13.76 -1.75 8.17
N TYR A 149 -13.51 -0.96 7.13
CA TYR A 149 -14.56 -0.51 6.22
C TYR A 149 -14.26 -0.99 4.79
N ASN A 150 -15.11 -1.87 4.28
CA ASN A 150 -15.08 -2.30 2.89
C ASN A 150 -15.95 -1.35 2.05
N LEU A 151 -15.30 -0.44 1.32
CA LEU A 151 -16.00 0.53 0.47
C LEU A 151 -16.66 -0.11 -0.76
N THR A 152 -16.13 -1.23 -1.25
CA THR A 152 -16.72 -1.94 -2.38
C THR A 152 -18.07 -2.58 -2.01
N LEU A 153 -18.14 -3.16 -0.82
CA LEU A 153 -19.34 -3.83 -0.31
C LEU A 153 -20.19 -2.93 0.59
N GLN A 154 -19.73 -1.71 0.91
CA GLN A 154 -20.35 -0.78 1.86
C GLN A 154 -20.58 -1.43 3.24
N GLN A 155 -19.58 -2.19 3.72
CA GLN A 155 -19.66 -2.93 4.97
C GLN A 155 -18.67 -2.39 5.99
N LYS A 156 -19.17 -2.15 7.21
CA LYS A 156 -18.40 -1.75 8.38
C LYS A 156 -18.30 -2.92 9.36
N ILE A 157 -17.08 -3.28 9.76
CA ILE A 157 -16.82 -4.40 10.67
C ILE A 157 -15.96 -3.89 11.83
N PHE A 158 -16.42 -4.12 13.05
CA PHE A 158 -15.63 -3.85 14.25
C PHE A 158 -14.68 -5.02 14.50
N LEU A 159 -13.39 -4.77 14.38
CA LEU A 159 -12.37 -5.81 14.59
C LEU A 159 -12.02 -6.01 16.05
N THR A 160 -12.22 -4.98 16.90
CA THR A 160 -11.93 -5.05 18.33
C THR A 160 -13.18 -4.85 19.18
N PRO A 161 -13.27 -5.49 20.35
CA PRO A 161 -14.38 -5.30 21.27
C PRO A 161 -14.31 -3.92 21.95
N PRO A 162 -15.41 -3.44 22.56
CA PRO A 162 -15.46 -2.08 23.14
C PRO A 162 -14.64 -1.91 24.42
N ASN A 163 -14.22 -3.00 25.09
CA ASN A 163 -13.38 -2.96 26.27
C ASN A 163 -11.88 -2.79 25.97
N LEU A 164 -11.45 -2.91 24.71
CA LEU A 164 -10.10 -2.61 24.29
C LEU A 164 -10.02 -1.21 23.67
N ARG A 165 -9.00 -0.44 24.07
CA ARG A 165 -8.62 0.81 23.43
C ARG A 165 -7.35 0.58 22.61
N VAL A 166 -7.46 0.71 21.30
CA VAL A 166 -6.34 0.61 20.37
C VAL A 166 -5.63 1.95 20.31
N PHE A 167 -4.29 1.93 20.32
CA PHE A 167 -3.43 3.12 20.26
C PHE A 167 -2.77 3.29 18.90
N ASP A 168 -2.29 2.19 18.30
CA ASP A 168 -1.67 2.16 16.96
C ASP A 168 -1.88 0.79 16.32
N PHE A 169 -1.81 0.74 14.99
CA PHE A 169 -1.99 -0.51 14.25
C PHE A 169 -1.23 -0.50 12.93
N GLN A 170 -0.84 -1.68 12.44
CA GLN A 170 -0.21 -1.87 11.14
C GLN A 170 -0.80 -3.10 10.43
N PRO A 171 -1.36 -2.96 9.22
CA PRO A 171 -1.83 -4.09 8.43
C PRO A 171 -0.67 -4.99 7.99
N TYR A 172 -0.89 -6.30 8.02
CA TYR A 172 0.01 -7.24 7.36
C TYR A 172 -0.07 -7.10 5.83
N PRO A 173 1.03 -7.38 5.11
CA PRO A 173 1.09 -7.19 3.66
C PRO A 173 0.12 -8.09 2.88
N ALA A 174 -0.33 -9.19 3.47
CA ALA A 174 -1.38 -10.03 2.88
C ALA A 174 -2.79 -9.46 3.08
N GLY A 175 -2.98 -8.48 3.99
CA GLY A 175 -4.29 -7.90 4.32
C GLY A 175 -5.21 -8.82 5.13
N ASP A 176 -4.77 -10.03 5.49
CA ASP A 176 -5.53 -11.05 6.20
C ASP A 176 -5.64 -10.78 7.72
N ARG A 177 -4.72 -9.99 8.26
CA ARG A 177 -4.61 -9.67 9.69
C ARG A 177 -3.96 -8.30 9.92
N ILE A 178 -4.13 -7.79 11.14
CA ILE A 178 -3.59 -6.49 11.57
C ILE A 178 -2.87 -6.68 12.90
N LEU A 179 -1.64 -6.17 12.98
CA LEU A 179 -0.89 -6.00 14.22
C LEU A 179 -1.36 -4.70 14.87
N PHE A 180 -1.65 -4.72 16.17
CA PHE A 180 -2.07 -3.52 16.88
C PHE A 180 -1.63 -3.52 18.35
N SER A 181 -1.48 -2.33 18.91
CA SER A 181 -1.25 -2.11 20.32
C SER A 181 -2.55 -1.64 20.98
N ALA A 182 -2.90 -2.24 22.10
CA ALA A 182 -4.10 -1.88 22.84
C ALA A 182 -3.94 -2.12 24.36
N GLY A 183 -4.72 -1.39 25.13
CA GLY A 183 -4.88 -1.59 26.56
C GLY A 183 -6.35 -1.77 26.93
N GLU A 184 -6.62 -2.29 28.12
CA GLU A 184 -7.97 -2.37 28.64
C GLU A 184 -8.52 -0.98 28.96
N ARG A 185 -9.79 -0.76 28.63
CA ARG A 185 -10.49 0.49 28.96
C ARG A 185 -10.92 0.45 30.43
N GLY A 186 -10.28 1.23 31.28
CA GLY A 186 -10.55 1.29 32.72
C GLY A 186 -10.41 2.71 33.29
N GLU A 187 -10.75 2.88 34.59
CA GLU A 187 -10.72 4.17 35.28
C GLU A 187 -9.30 4.77 35.46
N GLN A 188 -8.26 3.94 35.44
CA GLN A 188 -6.86 4.39 35.45
C GLN A 188 -6.29 4.32 34.03
N MET A 189 -6.56 5.35 33.22
CA MET A 189 -6.10 5.44 31.84
C MET A 189 -4.61 5.81 31.77
N GLY A 190 -3.73 4.83 31.99
CA GLY A 190 -2.32 4.94 31.60
C GLY A 190 -2.09 4.40 30.19
N PHE A 191 -1.10 4.91 29.45
CA PHE A 191 -0.60 4.30 28.23
C PHE A 191 0.22 3.05 28.60
N ASP A 192 -0.44 1.89 28.56
CA ASP A 192 0.16 0.61 28.93
C ASP A 192 -0.24 -0.50 27.96
N PRO A 193 0.15 -0.41 26.69
CA PRO A 193 -0.32 -1.31 25.67
C PRO A 193 0.34 -2.68 25.70
N GLN A 194 -0.44 -3.69 25.35
CA GLN A 194 0.00 -5.00 24.90
C GLN A 194 -0.07 -5.07 23.37
N LEU A 195 0.66 -6.00 22.73
CA LEU A 195 0.55 -6.21 21.30
C LEU A 195 -0.31 -7.42 20.97
N TYR A 196 -1.16 -7.22 19.99
CA TYR A 196 -2.13 -8.19 19.52
C TYR A 196 -2.11 -8.30 18.01
N ILE A 197 -2.64 -9.41 17.50
CA ILE A 197 -3.00 -9.59 16.11
C ILE A 197 -4.51 -9.83 16.05
N VAL A 198 -5.17 -9.22 15.07
CA VAL A 198 -6.59 -9.49 14.77
C VAL A 198 -6.75 -9.89 13.31
N THR A 199 -7.63 -10.84 13.03
CA THR A 199 -7.98 -11.26 11.67
C THR A 199 -8.95 -10.28 11.03
N THR A 200 -8.78 -10.02 9.73
CA THR A 200 -9.64 -9.10 8.96
C THR A 200 -10.86 -9.78 8.34
N GLY A 201 -10.84 -11.10 8.23
CA GLY A 201 -11.83 -11.85 7.46
C GLY A 201 -11.64 -11.76 5.94
N LEU A 202 -10.64 -11.03 5.48
CA LEU A 202 -10.33 -10.93 4.05
C LEU A 202 -9.51 -12.14 3.62
N TYR A 203 -9.89 -12.67 2.49
CA TYR A 203 -9.19 -13.78 1.85
C TYR A 203 -9.00 -13.46 0.36
N PHE A 204 -7.78 -13.60 -0.11
CA PHE A 204 -7.44 -13.37 -1.51
C PHE A 204 -6.99 -14.68 -2.17
N ASN A 205 -7.67 -15.08 -3.23
CA ASN A 205 -7.27 -16.23 -4.03
C ASN A 205 -5.96 -15.92 -4.78
N ALA A 206 -4.85 -16.50 -4.33
CA ALA A 206 -3.58 -16.46 -5.02
C ALA A 206 -3.16 -17.90 -5.41
N PRO A 207 -2.68 -18.14 -6.66
CA PRO A 207 -2.43 -19.49 -7.16
C PRO A 207 -1.36 -20.27 -6.37
N ASP A 208 -0.40 -19.56 -5.78
CA ASP A 208 0.75 -20.17 -5.09
C ASP A 208 0.61 -20.21 -3.55
N THR A 209 -0.51 -19.72 -3.02
CA THR A 209 -0.80 -19.84 -1.59
C THR A 209 -1.64 -21.08 -1.34
N PRO A 210 -1.19 -22.01 -0.45
CA PRO A 210 -2.08 -23.07 0.00
C PRO A 210 -3.36 -22.39 0.51
N ARG A 211 -4.52 -22.95 0.17
CA ARG A 211 -5.83 -22.48 0.66
C ARG A 211 -5.72 -22.32 2.18
N ARG A 212 -5.35 -21.14 2.63
CA ARG A 212 -5.44 -20.80 4.04
C ARG A 212 -6.92 -20.84 4.38
N GLN A 213 -7.22 -21.49 5.46
CA GLN A 213 -8.57 -21.50 6.00
C GLN A 213 -8.95 -20.04 6.26
N ALA A 214 -10.05 -19.58 5.65
CA ALA A 214 -10.52 -18.22 5.88
C ALA A 214 -10.89 -18.09 7.36
N HIS A 215 -10.15 -17.25 8.08
CA HIS A 215 -10.49 -16.93 9.47
C HIS A 215 -11.58 -15.86 9.47
N PRO A 216 -12.58 -15.95 10.34
CA PRO A 216 -13.56 -14.88 10.47
C PRO A 216 -12.89 -13.59 10.96
N ALA A 217 -13.50 -12.45 10.66
CA ALA A 217 -13.01 -11.16 11.14
C ALA A 217 -13.16 -11.05 12.66
N GLY A 218 -12.15 -10.43 13.31
CA GLY A 218 -12.23 -10.12 14.74
C GLY A 218 -11.70 -11.21 15.68
N GLU A 219 -11.04 -12.26 15.19
CA GLU A 219 -10.29 -13.18 16.06
C GLU A 219 -9.00 -12.50 16.54
N ILE A 220 -8.89 -12.30 17.85
CA ILE A 220 -7.79 -11.59 18.50
C ILE A 220 -6.85 -12.57 19.20
N SER A 221 -5.55 -12.38 18.99
CA SER A 221 -4.50 -13.15 19.66
C SER A 221 -3.50 -12.19 20.30
N LEU A 222 -3.21 -12.38 21.60
CA LEU A 222 -2.10 -11.67 22.28
C LEU A 222 -0.77 -12.26 21.80
N ILE A 223 0.16 -11.40 21.39
CA ILE A 223 1.51 -11.83 20.95
C ILE A 223 2.64 -11.34 21.85
N LEU A 224 2.42 -10.24 22.58
CA LEU A 224 3.40 -9.70 23.50
C LEU A 224 2.70 -8.98 24.66
N ASP A 225 2.93 -9.46 25.87
CA ASP A 225 2.42 -8.84 27.09
C ASP A 225 3.23 -7.61 27.53
N ASN A 226 2.76 -6.95 28.57
CA ASN A 226 3.38 -5.78 29.18
C ASN A 226 3.77 -6.00 30.65
N SER A 227 3.85 -7.23 31.13
CA SER A 227 4.07 -7.54 32.55
C SER A 227 5.41 -7.04 33.11
N GLU A 228 6.51 -7.30 32.42
CA GLU A 228 7.86 -6.89 32.81
C GLU A 228 8.31 -5.60 32.12
N TYR A 229 7.84 -5.36 30.89
CA TYR A 229 8.22 -4.24 30.05
C TYR A 229 6.99 -3.52 29.53
N GLN A 230 7.03 -2.21 29.52
CA GLN A 230 6.07 -1.38 28.80
C GLN A 230 6.40 -1.36 27.31
N ASN A 231 5.45 -1.66 26.44
CA ASN A 231 5.60 -1.60 24.99
C ASN A 231 5.27 -0.17 24.53
N LEU A 232 6.19 0.51 23.85
CA LEU A 232 5.99 1.90 23.44
C LEU A 232 5.59 2.03 21.98
N ARG A 233 6.38 1.46 21.08
CA ARG A 233 6.24 1.53 19.64
C ARG A 233 6.56 0.20 19.00
N PHE A 234 5.99 -0.05 17.85
CA PHE A 234 6.30 -1.23 17.06
C PHE A 234 6.38 -0.91 15.58
N GLN A 235 7.09 -1.76 14.84
CA GLN A 235 7.16 -1.75 13.38
C GLN A 235 7.05 -3.18 12.87
N LEU A 236 6.20 -3.36 11.85
CA LEU A 236 6.06 -4.60 11.11
C LEU A 236 6.92 -4.55 9.85
N ALA A 237 7.66 -5.62 9.56
CA ALA A 237 8.41 -5.76 8.32
C ALA A 237 7.49 -5.79 7.09
N ASN A 238 7.98 -5.31 5.94
CA ASN A 238 7.19 -5.21 4.72
C ASN A 238 6.71 -6.56 4.17
N ASP A 239 7.38 -7.66 4.53
CA ASP A 239 6.97 -9.03 4.22
C ASP A 239 6.13 -9.68 5.33
N GLY A 240 5.97 -9.01 6.47
CA GLY A 240 5.23 -9.50 7.64
C GLY A 240 5.97 -10.55 8.46
N SER A 241 7.26 -10.81 8.18
CA SER A 241 8.04 -11.87 8.85
C SER A 241 8.60 -11.47 10.22
N LYS A 242 8.77 -10.18 10.46
CA LYS A 242 9.44 -9.66 11.66
C LYS A 242 8.68 -8.48 12.24
N ILE A 243 8.72 -8.34 13.56
CA ILE A 243 8.20 -7.19 14.29
C ILE A 243 9.31 -6.66 15.19
N VAL A 244 9.58 -5.37 15.12
CA VAL A 244 10.48 -4.69 16.06
C VAL A 244 9.64 -3.89 17.04
N VAL A 245 9.90 -4.06 18.34
CA VAL A 245 9.18 -3.39 19.43
C VAL A 245 10.16 -2.64 20.31
N GLN A 246 9.86 -1.38 20.59
CA GLN A 246 10.55 -0.61 21.62
C GLN A 246 9.91 -0.92 22.97
N ARG A 247 10.71 -1.40 23.93
CA ARG A 247 10.26 -1.78 25.26
C ARG A 247 11.08 -1.08 26.34
N VAL A 248 10.43 -0.68 27.42
CA VAL A 248 11.04 -0.06 28.60
C VAL A 248 10.81 -0.95 29.80
N ASN A 249 11.88 -1.29 30.53
CA ASN A 249 11.79 -2.11 31.74
C ASN A 249 11.03 -1.33 32.84
N ARG A 250 9.99 -1.96 33.42
CA ARG A 250 9.14 -1.31 34.46
C ARG A 250 9.89 -1.02 35.75
N LEU A 251 10.85 -1.87 36.13
CA LEU A 251 11.64 -1.70 37.33
C LEU A 251 12.84 -0.79 37.10
N GLN A 252 13.32 -0.65 35.86
CA GLN A 252 14.47 0.16 35.48
C GLN A 252 14.14 1.00 34.23
N PRO A 253 13.43 2.13 34.34
CA PRO A 253 13.00 2.94 33.18
C PRO A 253 14.14 3.45 32.29
N ALA A 254 15.37 3.52 32.80
CA ALA A 254 16.57 3.80 32.00
C ALA A 254 16.93 2.69 31.01
N ASP A 255 16.43 1.45 31.24
CA ASP A 255 16.59 0.32 30.33
C ASP A 255 15.48 0.36 29.26
N SER A 256 15.70 1.20 28.24
CA SER A 256 14.88 1.26 27.02
C SER A 256 15.64 0.55 25.90
N SER A 257 15.03 -0.45 25.29
CA SER A 257 15.67 -1.31 24.30
C SER A 257 14.72 -1.73 23.18
N LEU A 258 15.31 -2.12 22.05
CA LEU A 258 14.59 -2.67 20.91
C LEU A 258 14.58 -4.21 20.98
N TRP A 259 13.45 -4.78 20.66
CA TRP A 259 13.22 -6.21 20.65
C TRP A 259 12.70 -6.66 19.29
N LEU A 260 13.24 -7.75 18.78
CA LEU A 260 12.80 -8.40 17.56
C LEU A 260 11.94 -9.61 17.91
N LEU A 261 10.74 -9.68 17.31
CA LEU A 261 9.90 -10.86 17.31
C LEU A 261 9.98 -11.50 15.93
N ASP A 262 10.21 -12.81 15.91
CA ASP A 262 10.19 -13.64 14.70
C ASP A 262 8.77 -14.09 14.34
N GLU A 263 8.63 -14.99 13.35
CA GLU A 263 7.35 -15.56 12.92
C GLU A 263 6.60 -16.33 14.02
N ASN A 264 7.32 -16.80 15.07
CA ASN A 264 6.75 -17.48 16.22
C ASN A 264 6.47 -16.53 17.40
N PHE A 265 6.66 -15.23 17.20
CA PHE A 265 6.50 -14.15 18.19
C PHE A 265 7.43 -14.29 19.40
N GLN A 266 8.58 -14.97 19.25
CA GLN A 266 9.56 -15.08 20.32
C GLN A 266 10.37 -13.78 20.42
N PRO A 267 10.33 -13.06 21.57
CA PRO A 267 11.03 -11.80 21.72
C PRO A 267 12.51 -12.02 21.94
N ARG A 268 13.34 -11.38 21.11
CA ARG A 268 14.81 -11.33 21.25
C ARG A 268 15.26 -9.89 21.36
N ARG A 269 16.00 -9.57 22.41
CA ARG A 269 16.57 -8.23 22.61
C ARG A 269 17.63 -7.95 21.54
N LEU A 270 17.56 -6.78 20.92
CA LEU A 270 18.62 -6.25 20.05
C LEU A 270 19.65 -5.49 20.88
N ASN A 271 20.93 -5.59 20.50
CA ASN A 271 22.05 -4.94 21.22
C ASN A 271 22.13 -3.42 20.98
N GLN A 272 21.03 -2.80 20.64
CA GLN A 272 20.94 -1.39 20.29
C GLN A 272 20.12 -0.63 21.32
N ALA A 273 20.64 0.53 21.73
CA ALA A 273 19.87 1.45 22.55
C ALA A 273 18.68 1.99 21.75
N ALA A 274 17.50 1.97 22.35
CA ALA A 274 16.32 2.60 21.76
C ALA A 274 16.45 4.11 21.88
N ALA A 275 16.80 4.79 20.80
CA ALA A 275 16.85 6.24 20.72
C ALA A 275 16.09 6.69 19.49
N GLY A 276 14.97 7.39 19.70
CA GLY A 276 14.19 8.01 18.62
C GLY A 276 13.26 7.07 17.85
N GLU A 277 12.82 7.54 16.70
CA GLU A 277 11.98 6.77 15.78
C GLU A 277 12.81 5.73 15.02
N PHE A 278 12.17 4.62 14.71
CA PHE A 278 12.82 3.56 13.94
C PHE A 278 11.88 3.01 12.87
N ARG A 279 12.47 2.50 11.78
CA ARG A 279 11.77 1.83 10.68
C ARG A 279 12.55 0.62 10.23
N ILE A 280 11.84 -0.46 9.88
CA ILE A 280 12.45 -1.59 9.20
C ILE A 280 12.65 -1.21 7.73
N ALA A 281 13.86 -1.42 7.22
CA ALA A 281 14.18 -1.15 5.82
C ALA A 281 13.44 -2.12 4.87
N PRO A 282 13.23 -1.76 3.59
CA PRO A 282 12.53 -2.61 2.63
C PRO A 282 13.16 -3.97 2.38
N ASP A 283 14.42 -4.16 2.72
CA ASP A 283 15.13 -5.43 2.65
C ASP A 283 14.76 -6.42 3.77
N ASN A 284 13.98 -5.96 4.78
CA ASN A 284 13.60 -6.71 5.97
C ASN A 284 14.79 -7.26 6.80
N GLN A 285 15.98 -6.72 6.55
CA GLN A 285 17.23 -7.14 7.22
C GLN A 285 17.86 -6.05 8.08
N HIS A 286 17.56 -4.78 7.78
CA HIS A 286 18.12 -3.64 8.49
C HIS A 286 17.04 -2.82 9.18
N LEU A 287 17.43 -2.21 10.30
CA LEU A 287 16.64 -1.24 11.03
C LEU A 287 17.29 0.14 10.89
N ILE A 288 16.49 1.12 10.54
CA ILE A 288 16.89 2.53 10.46
C ILE A 288 16.39 3.22 11.71
N ILE A 289 17.29 3.83 12.48
CA ILE A 289 16.99 4.45 13.77
C ILE A 289 17.40 5.92 13.70
N ALA A 290 16.49 6.83 14.08
CA ALA A 290 16.84 8.25 14.24
C ALA A 290 17.70 8.44 15.48
N GLN A 291 18.90 9.02 15.30
CA GLN A 291 19.86 9.32 16.39
C GLN A 291 20.38 10.75 16.25
N GLY A 292 19.97 11.61 17.18
CA GLY A 292 20.39 13.02 17.12
C GLY A 292 19.92 13.70 15.82
N GLN A 293 20.87 14.14 14.99
CA GLN A 293 20.59 14.79 13.71
C GLN A 293 20.73 13.87 12.50
N GLY A 294 21.03 12.58 12.72
CA GLY A 294 21.27 11.60 11.67
C GLY A 294 20.51 10.31 11.88
N LEU A 295 20.72 9.37 10.96
CA LEU A 295 20.13 8.04 10.97
C LEU A 295 21.22 6.99 11.21
N ALA A 296 20.97 6.02 12.06
CA ALA A 296 21.80 4.83 12.22
C ALA A 296 21.15 3.64 11.50
N ILE A 297 21.96 2.84 10.83
CA ILE A 297 21.54 1.61 10.16
C ILE A 297 22.11 0.42 10.92
N VAL A 298 21.23 -0.48 11.31
CA VAL A 298 21.57 -1.58 12.19
C VAL A 298 21.01 -2.88 11.63
N PRO A 299 21.81 -3.95 11.49
CA PRO A 299 21.29 -5.24 11.08
C PRO A 299 20.36 -5.82 12.16
N LEU A 300 19.22 -6.36 11.74
CA LEU A 300 18.28 -7.07 12.62
C LEU A 300 18.84 -8.41 13.10
N GLU A 301 19.70 -9.02 12.32
CA GLU A 301 20.40 -10.27 12.64
C GLU A 301 21.91 -10.08 12.47
N ALA A 302 22.70 -10.90 13.14
CA ALA A 302 24.15 -10.87 12.99
C ALA A 302 24.54 -11.44 11.60
N THR A 303 24.48 -10.60 10.59
CA THR A 303 24.89 -10.90 9.23
C THR A 303 26.12 -10.08 8.87
N ASN A 304 27.05 -10.68 8.12
CA ASN A 304 28.25 -9.99 7.60
C ASN A 304 27.97 -9.23 6.30
N GLY A 305 26.70 -8.87 6.04
CA GLY A 305 26.29 -8.19 4.80
C GLY A 305 26.45 -6.67 4.90
N GLU A 306 26.95 -6.05 3.82
CA GLU A 306 26.92 -4.61 3.65
C GLU A 306 25.45 -4.14 3.46
N SER A 307 25.14 -2.99 4.02
CA SER A 307 23.80 -2.39 3.89
C SER A 307 23.73 -1.58 2.60
N ASN A 308 22.65 -1.75 1.84
CA ASN A 308 22.36 -0.87 0.69
C ASN A 308 21.95 0.55 1.10
N PHE A 309 21.92 0.86 2.41
CA PHE A 309 21.43 2.13 2.96
C PHE A 309 22.52 2.96 3.64
N ASP A 310 23.80 2.66 3.40
CA ASP A 310 24.94 3.34 4.05
C ASP A 310 25.01 4.85 3.77
N PHE A 311 24.23 5.34 2.81
CA PHE A 311 24.10 6.75 2.50
C PHE A 311 23.10 7.51 3.43
N LEU A 312 22.26 6.82 4.20
CA LEU A 312 21.22 7.43 5.03
C LEU A 312 21.72 8.21 6.26
N PRO A 313 22.89 7.94 6.86
CA PRO A 313 23.33 8.65 8.08
C PRO A 313 23.40 10.18 7.98
N GLN A 314 23.50 10.73 6.77
CA GLN A 314 23.50 12.18 6.56
C GLN A 314 22.13 12.86 6.61
N TYR A 315 21.04 12.07 6.69
CA TYR A 315 19.66 12.55 6.78
C TYR A 315 19.14 12.45 8.20
N GLY A 316 18.20 13.31 8.56
CA GLY A 316 17.60 13.33 9.89
C GLY A 316 16.33 12.48 10.00
N MET A 317 15.63 12.23 8.86
CA MET A 317 14.36 11.51 8.86
C MET A 317 14.13 10.80 7.52
N VAL A 318 13.52 9.61 7.56
CA VAL A 318 12.97 8.91 6.40
C VAL A 318 11.45 9.12 6.40
N LEU A 319 10.91 9.62 5.29
CA LEU A 319 9.47 9.77 5.11
C LEU A 319 8.83 8.46 4.64
N ASP A 320 9.35 7.92 3.53
CA ASP A 320 8.80 6.73 2.90
C ASP A 320 9.81 6.07 1.97
N PHE A 321 9.54 4.82 1.60
CA PHE A 321 10.24 4.09 0.55
C PHE A 321 9.31 3.89 -0.64
N SER A 322 9.85 3.97 -1.84
CA SER A 322 9.10 3.59 -3.03
C SER A 322 8.65 2.12 -2.94
N ARG A 323 7.55 1.79 -3.58
CA ARG A 323 6.96 0.45 -3.53
C ARG A 323 7.90 -0.67 -3.93
N ASP A 324 8.81 -0.41 -4.87
CA ASP A 324 9.83 -1.36 -5.31
C ASP A 324 11.08 -1.39 -4.43
N GLY A 325 11.11 -0.58 -3.35
CA GLY A 325 12.21 -0.44 -2.42
C GLY A 325 13.47 0.21 -3.00
N ARG A 326 13.40 0.77 -4.23
CA ARG A 326 14.57 1.32 -4.92
C ARG A 326 14.84 2.78 -4.63
N GLN A 327 13.86 3.51 -4.11
CA GLN A 327 13.98 4.92 -3.75
C GLN A 327 13.53 5.15 -2.32
N VAL A 328 14.14 6.13 -1.70
CA VAL A 328 13.76 6.62 -0.38
C VAL A 328 13.56 8.13 -0.42
N ALA A 329 12.49 8.61 0.20
CA ALA A 329 12.28 10.02 0.48
C ALA A 329 12.85 10.32 1.87
N ALA A 330 13.91 11.13 1.93
CA ALA A 330 14.63 11.46 3.15
C ALA A 330 14.74 12.97 3.34
N VAL A 331 14.67 13.41 4.60
CA VAL A 331 14.74 14.82 4.97
C VAL A 331 16.09 15.12 5.61
N LYS A 332 16.73 16.17 5.10
CA LYS A 332 17.95 16.75 5.68
C LYS A 332 17.62 18.00 6.47
N PHE A 333 18.13 18.09 7.70
CA PHE A 333 18.04 19.27 8.52
C PHE A 333 19.25 20.17 8.23
N ASN A 334 19.00 21.36 7.71
CA ASN A 334 20.06 22.31 7.33
C ASN A 334 20.47 23.21 8.50
N PRO A 335 21.71 23.69 8.56
CA PRO A 335 22.19 24.59 9.62
C PRO A 335 21.44 25.91 9.71
N ASN A 336 20.82 26.36 8.62
CA ASN A 336 19.97 27.57 8.55
C ASN A 336 18.50 27.31 8.96
N PHE A 337 18.22 26.18 9.60
CA PHE A 337 16.90 25.72 10.04
C PHE A 337 15.91 25.39 8.91
N SER A 338 16.31 25.47 7.65
CA SER A 338 15.49 24.94 6.55
C SER A 338 15.50 23.41 6.52
N ARG A 339 14.54 22.83 5.80
CA ARG A 339 14.41 21.39 5.59
C ARG A 339 14.51 21.11 4.09
N SER A 340 15.43 20.23 3.70
CA SER A 340 15.55 19.77 2.32
C SER A 340 15.06 18.34 2.18
N LEU A 341 14.18 18.10 1.22
CA LEU A 341 13.68 16.79 0.84
C LEU A 341 14.53 16.24 -0.30
N TYR A 342 15.04 15.04 -0.10
CA TYR A 342 15.82 14.29 -1.07
C TYR A 342 15.08 13.03 -1.48
N VAL A 343 15.17 12.68 -2.74
CA VAL A 343 14.91 11.33 -3.23
C VAL A 343 16.26 10.69 -3.52
N VAL A 344 16.54 9.59 -2.86
CA VAL A 344 17.80 8.86 -2.98
C VAL A 344 17.49 7.47 -3.48
N ASP A 345 18.24 6.99 -4.48
CA ASP A 345 18.12 5.62 -4.95
C ASP A 345 19.04 4.66 -4.18
N ILE A 346 18.81 3.35 -4.36
CA ILE A 346 19.64 2.30 -3.73
C ILE A 346 21.10 2.30 -4.21
N PHE A 347 21.44 3.04 -5.24
CA PHE A 347 22.83 3.21 -5.74
C PHE A 347 23.51 4.42 -5.10
N GLY A 348 22.78 5.16 -4.23
CA GLY A 348 23.29 6.33 -3.54
C GLY A 348 23.25 7.62 -4.38
N GLU A 349 22.51 7.65 -5.49
CA GLU A 349 22.27 8.88 -6.23
C GLU A 349 21.31 9.79 -5.45
N HIS A 350 21.76 10.98 -5.09
CA HIS A 350 21.03 11.96 -4.28
C HIS A 350 20.43 13.05 -5.14
N ARG A 351 19.13 13.22 -5.09
CA ARG A 351 18.44 14.29 -5.80
C ARG A 351 17.63 15.14 -4.84
N GLU A 352 18.05 16.39 -4.62
CA GLU A 352 17.24 17.36 -3.89
C GLU A 352 16.02 17.74 -4.73
N VAL A 353 14.83 17.60 -4.15
CA VAL A 353 13.56 17.83 -4.84
C VAL A 353 12.78 19.01 -4.29
N LEU A 354 13.03 19.39 -3.02
CA LEU A 354 12.35 20.51 -2.38
C LEU A 354 13.18 21.03 -1.20
N THR A 355 13.20 22.36 -1.00
CA THR A 355 13.72 22.97 0.23
C THR A 355 12.73 24.01 0.72
N ILE A 356 12.38 23.95 2.02
CA ILE A 356 11.42 24.85 2.66
C ILE A 356 11.96 25.37 4.01
N ASN A 357 11.43 26.50 4.47
CA ASN A 357 11.73 27.04 5.79
C ASN A 357 10.84 26.46 6.90
N GLY A 358 9.72 25.80 6.53
CA GLY A 358 8.84 25.10 7.45
C GLY A 358 9.30 23.68 7.76
N SER A 359 8.41 22.87 8.31
CA SER A 359 8.61 21.46 8.60
C SER A 359 8.10 20.56 7.48
N ILE A 360 8.75 19.43 7.29
CA ILE A 360 8.27 18.31 6.45
C ILE A 360 7.83 17.22 7.42
N ILE A 361 6.51 17.03 7.54
CA ILE A 361 5.92 16.19 8.60
C ILE A 361 5.82 14.74 8.16
N ALA A 362 5.28 14.51 6.96
CA ALA A 362 5.03 13.18 6.43
C ALA A 362 5.15 13.19 4.90
N GLY A 363 5.35 12.01 4.33
CA GLY A 363 5.34 11.85 2.87
C GLY A 363 5.08 10.41 2.51
N GLN A 364 4.44 10.19 1.35
CA GLN A 364 4.16 8.87 0.80
C GLN A 364 4.29 8.90 -0.72
N PHE A 365 5.08 7.96 -1.26
CA PHE A 365 5.18 7.78 -2.71
C PHE A 365 3.86 7.30 -3.31
N ASP A 366 3.58 7.79 -4.50
CA ASP A 366 2.56 7.16 -5.34
C ASP A 366 3.07 5.78 -5.84
N PRO A 367 2.17 4.88 -6.29
CA PRO A 367 2.57 3.54 -6.73
C PRO A 367 3.51 3.51 -7.95
N SER A 368 3.59 4.59 -8.73
CA SER A 368 4.51 4.72 -9.87
C SER A 368 5.90 5.16 -9.45
N GLY A 369 6.06 5.79 -8.28
CA GLY A 369 7.29 6.43 -7.82
C GLY A 369 7.62 7.74 -8.54
N GLN A 370 6.66 8.34 -9.25
CA GLN A 370 6.83 9.63 -9.94
C GLN A 370 6.38 10.81 -9.10
N PHE A 371 5.43 10.58 -8.20
CA PHE A 371 4.87 11.60 -7.35
C PHE A 371 5.08 11.26 -5.88
N LEU A 372 5.14 12.31 -5.05
CA LEU A 372 5.19 12.19 -3.61
C LEU A 372 4.10 13.08 -2.99
N TYR A 373 3.18 12.49 -2.25
CA TYR A 373 2.24 13.24 -1.41
C TYR A 373 2.97 13.62 -0.13
N VAL A 374 2.95 14.91 0.23
CA VAL A 374 3.69 15.42 1.39
C VAL A 374 2.82 16.32 2.26
N ILE A 375 2.96 16.20 3.57
CA ILE A 375 2.46 17.15 4.54
C ILE A 375 3.61 18.06 4.93
N LEU A 376 3.45 19.32 4.58
CA LEU A 376 4.42 20.39 4.79
C LEU A 376 3.83 21.45 5.72
N THR A 377 4.68 22.29 6.31
CA THR A 377 4.21 23.48 6.99
C THR A 377 4.72 24.74 6.31
N ARG A 378 3.96 25.82 6.42
CA ARG A 378 4.41 27.18 6.15
C ARG A 378 4.46 27.96 7.45
N ILE A 379 5.39 28.88 7.53
CA ILE A 379 5.53 29.80 8.67
C ILE A 379 4.64 31.00 8.41
N GLU A 380 3.77 31.32 9.36
CA GLU A 380 2.91 32.51 9.34
C GLU A 380 3.16 33.40 10.55
N GLY A 381 3.04 34.70 10.33
CA GLY A 381 3.10 35.75 11.36
C GLY A 381 4.49 36.37 11.56
N GLU A 382 4.55 37.73 11.54
CA GLU A 382 5.72 38.48 11.93
C GLU A 382 5.74 38.58 13.47
N GLY A 383 6.68 37.87 14.12
CA GLY A 383 6.90 37.93 15.58
C GLY A 383 6.28 36.79 16.40
N ASN A 384 5.24 36.12 15.96
CA ASN A 384 4.75 34.85 16.53
C ASN A 384 4.96 33.74 15.55
N TYR A 385 5.98 32.93 15.79
CA TYR A 385 6.29 31.76 14.99
C TYR A 385 5.13 30.75 15.06
N ARG A 386 4.40 30.59 13.95
CA ARG A 386 3.29 29.63 13.82
C ARG A 386 3.48 28.83 12.55
N GLU A 387 3.53 27.53 12.67
CA GLU A 387 3.55 26.62 11.52
C GLU A 387 2.13 26.17 11.17
N VAL A 388 1.73 26.36 9.92
CA VAL A 388 0.42 25.95 9.40
C VAL A 388 0.63 24.80 8.43
N PRO A 389 0.09 23.61 8.73
CA PRO A 389 0.27 22.43 7.87
C PRO A 389 -0.59 22.50 6.62
N TYR A 390 -0.08 21.94 5.54
CA TYR A 390 -0.82 21.75 4.29
C TYR A 390 -0.38 20.47 3.58
N LEU A 391 -1.31 19.87 2.85
CA LEU A 391 -1.04 18.74 1.94
C LEU A 391 -0.63 19.28 0.59
N ALA A 392 0.41 18.68 0.01
CA ALA A 392 0.84 18.97 -1.34
C ALA A 392 1.22 17.70 -2.11
N LEU A 393 1.16 17.78 -3.42
CA LEU A 393 1.68 16.81 -4.36
C LEU A 393 2.97 17.36 -4.96
N LEU A 394 4.04 16.60 -4.89
CA LEU A 394 5.33 16.91 -5.51
C LEU A 394 5.55 16.00 -6.71
N ASP A 395 5.68 16.59 -7.90
CA ASP A 395 6.17 15.87 -9.08
C ASP A 395 7.69 15.74 -8.98
N LEU A 396 8.16 14.53 -8.86
CA LEU A 396 9.59 14.23 -8.66
C LEU A 396 10.42 14.45 -9.91
N LYS A 397 9.81 14.52 -11.09
CA LYS A 397 10.48 14.75 -12.36
C LYS A 397 10.68 16.26 -12.63
N THR A 398 9.61 17.03 -12.48
CA THR A 398 9.61 18.49 -12.73
C THR A 398 10.02 19.30 -11.51
N LYS A 399 9.91 18.71 -10.31
CA LYS A 399 10.05 19.33 -8.99
C LYS A 399 8.97 20.39 -8.70
N GLU A 400 7.87 20.35 -9.43
CA GLU A 400 6.73 21.21 -9.19
C GLU A 400 5.94 20.74 -7.96
N LEU A 401 5.57 21.69 -7.11
CA LEU A 401 4.80 21.45 -5.90
C LEU A 401 3.38 22.00 -6.09
N PHE A 402 2.38 21.13 -6.02
CA PHE A 402 0.98 21.47 -6.13
C PHE A 402 0.32 21.40 -4.77
N LYS A 403 -0.09 22.54 -4.21
CA LYS A 403 -0.81 22.56 -2.94
C LYS A 403 -2.22 22.00 -3.15
N LEU A 404 -2.60 21.02 -2.34
CA LEU A 404 -3.90 20.34 -2.43
C LEU A 404 -4.88 20.84 -1.37
N LYS A 405 -4.43 21.05 -0.11
CA LYS A 405 -5.30 21.43 1.01
C LYS A 405 -4.52 22.03 2.17
N ASP A 406 -5.09 23.03 2.81
CA ASP A 406 -4.62 23.58 4.09
C ASP A 406 -5.31 22.90 5.28
N PHE A 407 -4.63 22.83 6.42
CA PHE A 407 -5.14 22.25 7.66
C PHE A 407 -5.00 23.23 8.83
N ASP A 408 -5.73 22.97 9.90
CA ASP A 408 -5.62 23.74 11.14
C ASP A 408 -4.31 23.41 11.87
N PRO A 409 -3.58 24.39 12.44
CA PRO A 409 -2.25 24.21 13.03
C PRO A 409 -2.14 23.23 14.20
N GLN A 410 -3.24 22.83 14.80
CA GLN A 410 -3.27 21.95 15.96
C GLN A 410 -3.65 20.50 15.64
N GLN A 411 -3.73 20.13 14.36
CA GLN A 411 -4.15 18.80 13.94
C GLN A 411 -2.97 17.83 13.84
N GLU A 412 -3.11 16.66 14.43
CA GLU A 412 -2.33 15.50 14.04
C GLU A 412 -2.90 14.99 12.70
N LEU A 413 -2.04 14.90 11.69
CA LEU A 413 -2.43 14.57 10.33
C LEU A 413 -1.84 13.24 9.92
N TYR A 414 -2.69 12.33 9.50
CA TYR A 414 -2.30 11.07 8.89
C TYR A 414 -2.77 11.04 7.45
N LEU A 415 -1.91 10.56 6.58
CA LEU A 415 -2.25 10.33 5.19
C LEU A 415 -2.01 8.87 4.83
N SER A 416 -2.87 8.32 4.00
CA SER A 416 -2.73 6.96 3.48
C SER A 416 -3.24 6.91 2.05
N LEU A 417 -2.35 6.59 1.12
CA LEU A 417 -2.70 6.44 -0.29
C LEU A 417 -3.16 5.01 -0.56
N ALA A 418 -4.28 4.89 -1.29
CA ALA A 418 -4.79 3.59 -1.71
C ALA A 418 -3.75 2.84 -2.57
N PRO A 419 -3.68 1.50 -2.48
CA PRO A 419 -2.68 0.72 -3.23
C PRO A 419 -2.77 0.89 -4.74
N ASP A 420 -3.93 1.26 -5.27
CA ASP A 420 -4.15 1.57 -6.69
C ASP A 420 -3.80 3.03 -7.07
N GLY A 421 -3.40 3.86 -6.10
CA GLY A 421 -3.05 5.27 -6.31
C GLY A 421 -4.23 6.20 -6.62
N ARG A 422 -5.48 5.74 -6.45
CA ARG A 422 -6.68 6.48 -6.91
C ARG A 422 -7.44 7.20 -5.82
N THR A 423 -7.05 7.02 -4.56
CA THR A 423 -7.73 7.67 -3.44
C THR A 423 -6.74 7.89 -2.29
N LEU A 424 -6.71 9.09 -1.76
CA LEU A 424 -5.97 9.42 -0.56
C LEU A 424 -6.96 9.50 0.61
N ALA A 425 -6.72 8.77 1.68
CA ALA A 425 -7.41 8.91 2.94
C ALA A 425 -6.65 9.90 3.83
N ILE A 426 -7.36 10.83 4.43
CA ILE A 426 -6.81 11.87 5.32
C ILE A 426 -7.73 11.97 6.52
N ASP A 427 -7.19 12.11 7.71
CA ASP A 427 -7.97 12.48 8.88
C ASP A 427 -7.88 14.00 9.12
N ALA A 428 -9.01 14.58 9.48
CA ALA A 428 -9.12 15.99 9.81
C ALA A 428 -10.18 16.19 10.90
N VAL A 429 -10.03 17.23 11.70
CA VAL A 429 -11.02 17.61 12.72
C VAL A 429 -12.18 18.33 12.03
N GLU A 430 -13.40 17.91 12.35
CA GLU A 430 -14.61 18.57 11.86
C GLU A 430 -14.77 19.94 12.58
N GLY A 431 -14.82 21.02 11.83
CA GLY A 431 -14.99 22.36 12.44
C GLY A 431 -14.94 23.54 11.49
N ARG A 432 -14.51 23.36 10.23
CA ARG A 432 -14.61 24.39 9.19
C ARG A 432 -14.97 23.77 7.85
N GLU A 433 -15.97 24.36 7.21
CA GLU A 433 -16.33 24.08 5.82
C GLU A 433 -15.08 24.12 4.94
N ILE A 434 -14.82 23.05 4.21
CA ILE A 434 -13.79 23.01 3.18
C ILE A 434 -14.31 23.90 2.05
N PRO A 435 -13.62 25.02 1.70
CA PRO A 435 -14.06 25.82 0.56
C PRO A 435 -14.05 24.95 -0.72
N ALA A 436 -15.18 24.88 -1.38
CA ALA A 436 -15.41 24.06 -2.60
C ALA A 436 -14.85 24.72 -3.87
N GLU A 437 -13.80 25.52 -3.82
CA GLU A 437 -13.22 26.12 -5.02
C GLU A 437 -11.70 26.14 -4.97
N VAL A 438 -11.09 25.26 -5.74
CA VAL A 438 -9.74 25.48 -6.26
C VAL A 438 -9.93 26.12 -7.64
N ASP A 439 -10.02 27.45 -7.65
CA ASP A 439 -9.98 28.23 -8.88
C ASP A 439 -8.55 28.22 -9.44
N HIS A 440 -8.41 27.76 -10.66
CA HIS A 440 -7.19 27.78 -11.46
C HIS A 440 -7.03 29.17 -12.13
N GLY A 441 -7.03 30.23 -11.37
CA GLY A 441 -6.81 31.57 -11.92
C GLY A 441 -6.61 32.61 -10.85
N ASP A 442 -5.45 33.27 -10.92
CA ASP A 442 -5.08 34.52 -10.30
C ASP A 442 -4.62 34.52 -8.82
N LEU A 443 -3.34 34.39 -8.65
CA LEU A 443 -2.58 35.00 -7.57
C LEU A 443 -2.70 36.53 -7.65
N TYR A 444 -3.03 37.12 -6.48
CA TYR A 444 -3.11 38.56 -6.14
C TYR A 444 -4.47 39.24 -6.36
N SER A 445 -5.25 39.30 -5.29
CA SER A 445 -5.96 40.52 -4.93
C SER A 445 -6.20 40.61 -3.41
N GLU A 446 -5.70 41.67 -2.84
CA GLU A 446 -5.84 42.10 -1.46
C GLU A 446 -7.27 42.60 -1.20
N THR A 447 -7.65 42.55 0.11
CA THR A 447 -8.63 43.39 0.83
C THR A 447 -10.08 42.90 0.97
N ALA A 448 -10.52 42.58 2.16
CA ALA A 448 -11.31 43.43 3.07
C ALA A 448 -11.81 42.65 4.32
N PRO A 449 -12.00 43.26 5.49
CA PRO A 449 -12.38 42.57 6.73
C PRO A 449 -13.90 42.36 6.79
N VAL A 450 -14.35 41.14 7.04
CA VAL A 450 -15.76 40.84 7.33
C VAL A 450 -15.96 40.80 8.84
N THR A 451 -16.73 41.77 9.34
CA THR A 451 -17.27 41.82 10.71
C THR A 451 -18.33 40.74 10.92
N PRO A 452 -18.32 40.01 12.04
CA PRO A 452 -19.35 39.02 12.34
C PRO A 452 -20.62 39.69 12.86
N SER A 453 -21.77 39.26 12.36
CA SER A 453 -23.11 39.64 12.82
C SER A 453 -23.49 38.88 14.10
N PRO A 454 -24.10 39.51 15.11
CA PRO A 454 -24.48 38.84 16.35
C PRO A 454 -25.91 38.31 16.26
N ARG A 455 -26.08 36.99 16.25
CA ARG A 455 -27.35 36.34 16.62
C ARG A 455 -27.12 34.98 17.28
N ASP A 456 -27.82 34.82 18.42
CA ASP A 456 -28.10 33.61 19.19
C ASP A 456 -27.08 33.20 20.26
N LEU A 457 -26.96 34.07 21.29
CA LEU A 457 -26.56 33.65 22.61
C LEU A 457 -27.83 33.32 23.43
N VAL A 458 -28.04 32.07 23.76
CA VAL A 458 -28.98 31.65 24.81
C VAL A 458 -28.31 32.00 26.15
N GLU A 459 -28.86 32.98 26.88
CA GLU A 459 -28.42 33.33 28.24
C GLU A 459 -28.74 32.21 29.21
N LEU A 460 -27.68 31.63 29.79
CA LEU A 460 -27.78 30.79 30.99
C LEU A 460 -27.86 31.71 32.24
N PRO A 461 -28.61 31.32 33.30
CA PRO A 461 -28.77 32.11 34.50
C PRO A 461 -27.41 32.33 35.21
N PRO A 462 -27.20 33.49 35.88
CA PRO A 462 -25.93 33.83 36.49
C PRO A 462 -25.59 32.92 37.66
N ALA A 463 -24.34 32.42 37.66
CA ALA A 463 -23.75 31.62 38.73
C ALA A 463 -23.56 32.46 40.00
N PRO A 464 -23.61 31.85 41.19
CA PRO A 464 -23.43 32.59 42.47
C PRO A 464 -22.01 33.17 42.57
N PRO A 465 -21.85 34.34 43.20
CA PRO A 465 -20.57 35.03 43.28
C PRO A 465 -19.57 34.25 44.16
N GLY A 466 -18.43 33.90 43.59
CA GLY A 466 -17.31 33.24 44.28
C GLY A 466 -16.86 31.87 43.78
N SER A 467 -17.55 31.28 42.82
CA SER A 467 -17.09 30.01 42.21
C SER A 467 -16.16 30.30 41.00
N PRO A 468 -15.00 29.67 40.90
CA PRO A 468 -14.22 29.76 39.66
C PRO A 468 -15.07 29.22 38.50
N PRO A 469 -15.03 29.85 37.32
CA PRO A 469 -15.77 29.37 36.19
C PRO A 469 -15.37 27.92 35.92
N PRO A 470 -16.33 27.02 35.62
CA PRO A 470 -16.00 25.68 35.24
C PRO A 470 -15.05 25.74 34.01
N PRO A 471 -14.03 24.89 33.97
CA PRO A 471 -13.16 24.84 32.79
C PRO A 471 -14.08 24.69 31.57
N ARG A 472 -13.94 25.64 30.62
CA ARG A 472 -14.60 25.49 29.31
C ARG A 472 -14.20 24.14 28.75
N GLN A 473 -15.10 23.19 28.83
CA GLN A 473 -15.00 21.96 28.03
C GLN A 473 -15.15 22.44 26.59
N LEU A 474 -14.02 22.57 25.90
CA LEU A 474 -14.03 22.64 24.44
C LEU A 474 -14.82 21.43 23.97
N PRO A 475 -15.78 21.59 23.03
CA PRO A 475 -16.48 20.45 22.46
C PRO A 475 -15.41 19.46 21.97
N ALA A 476 -15.58 18.19 22.29
CA ALA A 476 -14.69 17.14 21.84
C ALA A 476 -14.57 17.27 20.30
N GLN A 477 -13.38 17.60 19.84
CA GLN A 477 -13.12 17.73 18.41
C GLN A 477 -13.25 16.33 17.81
N GLU A 478 -14.29 16.09 17.03
CA GLU A 478 -14.50 14.81 16.38
C GLU A 478 -13.62 14.75 15.13
N HIS A 479 -12.69 13.80 15.12
CA HIS A 479 -11.89 13.49 13.94
C HIS A 479 -12.76 12.82 12.88
N GLN A 480 -12.67 13.31 11.67
CA GLN A 480 -13.38 12.79 10.49
C GLN A 480 -12.37 12.29 9.44
N ILE A 481 -12.61 11.11 8.91
CA ILE A 481 -11.84 10.58 7.78
C ILE A 481 -12.45 11.10 6.50
N TRP A 482 -11.60 11.69 5.66
CA TRP A 482 -11.93 12.18 4.33
C TRP A 482 -11.25 11.34 3.27
N LEU A 483 -11.98 11.03 2.22
CA LEU A 483 -11.46 10.41 1.01
C LEU A 483 -11.29 11.47 -0.07
N LEU A 484 -10.08 11.60 -0.58
CA LEU A 484 -9.74 12.49 -1.67
C LEU A 484 -9.53 11.67 -2.94
N PRO A 485 -10.49 11.67 -3.89
CA PRO A 485 -10.35 10.95 -5.14
C PRO A 485 -9.22 11.54 -5.99
N LEU A 486 -8.41 10.69 -6.59
CA LEU A 486 -7.28 11.03 -7.42
C LEU A 486 -7.45 10.42 -8.81
N LYS A 487 -7.28 11.21 -9.85
CA LYS A 487 -7.36 10.75 -11.23
C LYS A 487 -6.11 11.17 -11.98
N LEU A 488 -5.40 10.22 -12.53
CA LEU A 488 -4.29 10.50 -13.44
C LEU A 488 -4.85 10.81 -14.83
N ASP A 489 -4.56 11.99 -15.34
CA ASP A 489 -4.93 12.45 -16.67
C ASP A 489 -3.68 13.00 -17.38
N GLN A 490 -3.23 12.35 -18.46
CA GLN A 490 -2.09 12.76 -19.29
C GLN A 490 -0.84 13.20 -18.48
N ASP A 491 -0.39 12.35 -17.56
CA ASP A 491 0.73 12.62 -16.63
C ASP A 491 0.47 13.72 -15.58
N LYS A 492 -0.76 14.18 -15.41
CA LYS A 492 -1.19 15.10 -14.34
C LYS A 492 -2.15 14.41 -13.39
N ILE A 493 -2.00 14.67 -12.11
CA ILE A 493 -2.96 14.21 -11.11
C ILE A 493 -4.04 15.26 -10.93
N VAL A 494 -5.28 14.89 -11.23
CA VAL A 494 -6.46 15.70 -10.98
C VAL A 494 -7.06 15.23 -9.65
N VAL A 495 -7.25 16.17 -8.73
CA VAL A 495 -7.79 15.91 -7.40
C VAL A 495 -9.30 16.18 -7.41
N GLY A 496 -10.09 15.20 -6.98
CA GLY A 496 -11.54 15.34 -6.86
C GLY A 496 -11.96 16.05 -5.57
N MET A 497 -13.25 16.26 -5.40
CA MET A 497 -13.78 16.82 -4.15
C MET A 497 -13.60 15.82 -3.00
N PRO A 498 -13.18 16.28 -1.80
CA PRO A 498 -13.11 15.44 -0.62
C PRO A 498 -14.49 14.93 -0.22
N GLU A 499 -14.59 13.64 0.07
CA GLU A 499 -15.81 12.98 0.52
C GLU A 499 -15.63 12.53 1.97
N PRO A 500 -16.52 12.89 2.92
CA PRO A 500 -16.45 12.39 4.28
C PRO A 500 -16.82 10.91 4.30
N LEU A 501 -16.03 10.11 5.03
CA LEU A 501 -16.28 8.68 5.14
C LEU A 501 -16.92 8.29 6.48
N ALA A 502 -16.23 8.59 7.57
CA ALA A 502 -16.66 8.18 8.91
C ALA A 502 -15.92 8.99 9.99
N PRO A 503 -16.51 9.17 11.18
CA PRO A 503 -15.78 9.66 12.34
C PRO A 503 -14.65 8.70 12.71
N GLY A 504 -13.41 9.19 12.74
CA GLY A 504 -12.24 8.35 13.01
C GLY A 504 -10.93 9.01 12.65
N LEU A 505 -9.83 8.30 12.95
CA LEU A 505 -8.46 8.77 12.75
C LEU A 505 -7.53 7.64 12.31
N GLN A 506 -6.34 7.99 11.84
CA GLN A 506 -5.28 7.06 11.43
C GLN A 506 -5.74 6.05 10.37
N ALA A 507 -6.51 6.50 9.37
CA ALA A 507 -6.98 5.61 8.32
C ALA A 507 -5.81 5.02 7.51
N ARG A 508 -5.81 3.69 7.32
CA ARG A 508 -4.82 2.97 6.51
C ARG A 508 -5.52 2.03 5.54
N TRP A 509 -5.13 2.11 4.28
CA TRP A 509 -5.60 1.18 3.25
C TRP A 509 -4.99 -0.21 3.44
N LEU A 510 -5.79 -1.23 3.17
CA LEU A 510 -5.30 -2.59 3.05
C LEU A 510 -4.74 -2.84 1.65
N PRO A 511 -3.67 -3.66 1.53
CA PRO A 511 -2.98 -3.93 0.28
C PRO A 511 -3.78 -4.74 -0.75
#